data_ac30b24ecf2e2a065765c024f45e93dd
#
_entry.id   ac30b24ecf2e2a065765c024f45e93dd
#
_cell.length_a   1.000
_cell.length_b   1.000
_cell.length_c   1.000
_cell.angle_alpha   90.00
_cell.angle_beta   90.00
_cell.angle_gamma   90.00
#
_symmetry.space_group_name_H-M   'P 1'
#
loop_
_entity.id
_entity.type
_entity.pdbx_description
1 polymer ?
#
loop_
_entity_poly.entity_id
_entity_poly.type
_entity_poly.pdbx_seq_one_letter_code
_entity_poly.pdbx_strand_id
1 'polypeptide(L)'
;MTFIEKNTSFPAPRNDLVRATRPGKVDAYPQDWIHAAQELAQEFAQAAVQRDLEGARPVDQIRRLRESGFVSLLYPKNLGGGGGTLHDAAQSVLEIAKVDGSTAALLGFNYYNSLVPLLTDYTGANDAVVRHAADNRFFWGNVTQYVNKEFVAQHHPDGGYTITGTKKWNTGAPLAEITTLLAIHPDQDRYIYAVIPTAREGLEFHNDWDPIGLRGTDSGTITFHNVRIFPEEVLNWGHSPAQTGPLPLWASFGAIFYTAVFIGRTLGALEQVREWVLRGRRQGSFGGVSVSADDPFIQAEFAEYWVQVQ
;
A
#
# COMPACT_ATOMS: atom_id res chain seq x y z
N MET A 1 14.50 14.31 -24.28
CA MET A 1 14.91 14.66 -22.90
C MET A 1 13.94 13.92 -22.02
N THR A 2 14.41 12.92 -21.29
CA THR A 2 13.60 12.00 -20.50
C THR A 2 13.09 12.66 -19.22
N PHE A 3 11.96 12.17 -18.68
CA PHE A 3 11.33 12.55 -17.40
C PHE A 3 12.34 12.79 -16.27
N ILE A 4 13.41 12.03 -16.22
CA ILE A 4 14.44 12.07 -15.18
C ILE A 4 15.42 13.22 -15.34
N GLU A 5 15.79 13.62 -16.56
CA GLU A 5 16.84 14.63 -16.78
C GLU A 5 16.40 16.07 -16.49
N LYS A 6 15.08 16.35 -16.60
CA LYS A 6 14.53 17.68 -16.30
C LYS A 6 14.11 17.91 -14.84
N ASN A 7 13.95 16.84 -14.06
CA ASN A 7 13.40 16.92 -12.71
C ASN A 7 14.25 16.12 -11.71
N THR A 8 15.56 16.35 -11.71
CA THR A 8 16.51 15.72 -10.77
C THR A 8 16.33 16.16 -9.30
N SER A 9 15.41 17.08 -9.04
CA SER A 9 15.03 17.47 -7.69
C SER A 9 13.55 17.17 -7.43
N PHE A 10 13.20 15.89 -7.23
CA PHE A 10 12.04 15.64 -6.38
C PHE A 10 12.31 16.32 -5.05
N PRO A 11 11.51 17.31 -4.64
CA PRO A 11 11.70 17.95 -3.36
C PRO A 11 11.60 16.88 -2.27
N ALA A 12 12.43 16.99 -1.25
CA ALA A 12 12.35 16.09 -0.10
C ALA A 12 10.92 16.08 0.44
N PRO A 13 10.39 14.91 0.83
CA PRO A 13 9.04 14.82 1.38
C PRO A 13 8.89 15.84 2.51
N ARG A 14 7.78 16.58 2.53
CA ARG A 14 7.47 17.56 3.59
C ARG A 14 7.23 16.91 4.95
N ASN A 15 7.06 15.61 4.98
CA ASN A 15 6.95 14.85 6.20
C ASN A 15 8.32 14.66 6.82
N ASP A 16 8.62 15.44 7.86
CA ASP A 16 9.82 15.24 8.69
C ASP A 16 9.89 13.83 9.28
N LEU A 17 8.76 13.13 9.31
CA LEU A 17 8.62 11.75 9.75
C LEU A 17 9.22 10.72 8.77
N VAL A 18 9.30 11.03 7.49
CA VAL A 18 9.85 10.15 6.43
C VAL A 18 11.21 10.63 5.93
N ARG A 19 11.88 11.56 6.60
CA ARG A 19 13.31 11.82 6.40
C ARG A 19 14.15 10.61 6.82
N ALA A 20 13.82 9.47 6.25
CA ALA A 20 14.76 8.37 6.21
C ALA A 20 15.94 8.84 5.36
N THR A 21 17.12 8.88 5.96
CA THR A 21 18.39 8.73 5.23
C THR A 21 18.13 7.88 4.00
N ARG A 22 18.60 8.33 2.81
CA ARG A 22 18.52 7.49 1.59
C ARG A 22 18.86 6.06 2.01
N PRO A 23 17.96 5.10 1.91
CA PRO A 23 18.33 3.73 2.26
C PRO A 23 19.50 3.39 1.35
N GLY A 24 20.61 2.92 1.91
CA GLY A 24 21.75 2.45 1.12
C GLY A 24 21.26 1.48 0.03
N LYS A 25 22.01 1.22 -1.03
CA LYS A 25 21.64 0.18 -2.01
C LYS A 25 21.29 -1.10 -1.24
N VAL A 26 20.21 -1.81 -1.62
CA VAL A 26 20.02 -3.19 -1.18
C VAL A 26 21.16 -3.97 -1.80
N ASP A 27 22.08 -4.45 -1.00
CA ASP A 27 23.21 -5.23 -1.52
C ASP A 27 22.71 -6.51 -2.20
N ALA A 28 21.55 -7.05 -1.75
CA ALA A 28 20.81 -8.11 -2.42
C ALA A 28 19.34 -8.09 -1.99
N TYR A 29 18.43 -8.38 -2.91
CA TYR A 29 17.03 -8.66 -2.60
C TYR A 29 16.90 -10.04 -1.93
N PRO A 30 15.87 -10.27 -1.07
CA PRO A 30 15.57 -11.58 -0.51
C PRO A 30 15.47 -12.64 -1.61
N GLN A 31 16.04 -13.82 -1.36
CA GLN A 31 15.84 -14.98 -2.23
C GLN A 31 14.47 -15.63 -1.96
N ASP A 32 14.02 -15.58 -0.69
CA ASP A 32 12.71 -16.03 -0.24
C ASP A 32 11.97 -14.85 0.40
N TRP A 33 11.06 -14.26 -0.37
CA TRP A 33 10.27 -13.13 0.06
C TRP A 33 9.29 -13.46 1.18
N ILE A 34 8.74 -14.67 1.18
CA ILE A 34 7.76 -15.10 2.16
C ILE A 34 8.43 -15.26 3.51
N HIS A 35 9.59 -15.92 3.54
CA HIS A 35 10.37 -16.05 4.77
C HIS A 35 10.82 -14.69 5.32
N ALA A 36 11.32 -13.82 4.47
CA ALA A 36 11.71 -12.47 4.88
C ALA A 36 10.50 -11.65 5.41
N ALA A 37 9.29 -11.86 4.85
CA ALA A 37 8.07 -11.23 5.36
C ALA A 37 7.68 -11.76 6.75
N GLN A 38 7.88 -13.06 7.01
CA GLN A 38 7.65 -13.65 8.34
C GLN A 38 8.60 -13.08 9.39
N GLU A 39 9.88 -12.87 9.06
CA GLU A 39 10.84 -12.22 9.94
C GLU A 39 10.41 -10.77 10.26
N LEU A 40 10.02 -9.98 9.25
CA LEU A 40 9.50 -8.63 9.45
C LEU A 40 8.21 -8.63 10.28
N ALA A 41 7.32 -9.60 10.08
CA ALA A 41 6.10 -9.73 10.87
C ALA A 41 6.42 -9.93 12.35
N GLN A 42 7.41 -10.77 12.69
CA GLN A 42 7.86 -10.96 14.08
C GLN A 42 8.41 -9.67 14.69
N GLU A 43 9.18 -8.88 13.91
CA GLU A 43 9.67 -7.57 14.32
C GLU A 43 8.49 -6.60 14.57
N PHE A 44 7.54 -6.53 13.65
CA PHE A 44 6.41 -5.59 13.71
C PHE A 44 5.40 -5.92 14.81
N ALA A 45 5.24 -7.20 15.14
CA ALA A 45 4.35 -7.66 16.21
C ALA A 45 4.63 -6.99 17.57
N GLN A 46 5.89 -6.64 17.83
CA GLN A 46 6.33 -6.09 19.13
C GLN A 46 5.63 -4.77 19.48
N ALA A 47 5.30 -3.94 18.50
CA ALA A 47 4.71 -2.64 18.69
C ALA A 47 3.31 -2.47 18.04
N ALA A 48 2.81 -3.49 17.33
CA ALA A 48 1.60 -3.37 16.52
C ALA A 48 0.36 -2.99 17.33
N VAL A 49 0.13 -3.65 18.45
CA VAL A 49 -1.04 -3.40 19.33
C VAL A 49 -0.98 -1.99 19.92
N GLN A 50 0.16 -1.59 20.48
CA GLN A 50 0.32 -0.27 21.09
C GLN A 50 0.14 0.84 20.05
N ARG A 51 0.74 0.68 18.88
CA ARG A 51 0.61 1.64 17.77
C ARG A 51 -0.84 1.77 17.28
N ASP A 52 -1.58 0.67 17.18
CA ASP A 52 -2.99 0.71 16.79
C ASP A 52 -3.86 1.42 17.83
N LEU A 53 -3.65 1.15 19.12
CA LEU A 53 -4.35 1.83 20.22
C LEU A 53 -4.10 3.34 20.19
N GLU A 54 -2.90 3.77 19.89
CA GLU A 54 -2.51 5.17 19.79
C GLU A 54 -2.96 5.84 18.48
N GLY A 55 -3.41 5.05 17.48
CA GLY A 55 -3.66 5.53 16.12
C GLY A 55 -2.40 6.08 15.43
N ALA A 56 -1.23 5.59 15.87
CA ALA A 56 0.04 6.10 15.39
C ALA A 56 0.42 5.52 14.01
N ARG A 57 1.14 6.34 13.23
CA ARG A 57 1.62 5.98 11.89
C ARG A 57 2.74 4.95 11.97
N PRO A 58 2.78 3.93 11.09
CA PRO A 58 3.82 2.91 11.09
C PRO A 58 5.09 3.36 10.33
N VAL A 59 5.68 4.49 10.74
CA VAL A 59 6.83 5.13 10.07
C VAL A 59 8.05 4.21 10.04
N ASP A 60 8.36 3.58 11.18
CA ASP A 60 9.49 2.65 11.28
C ASP A 60 9.28 1.40 10.44
N GLN A 61 8.04 0.89 10.38
CA GLN A 61 7.70 -0.27 9.56
C GLN A 61 7.86 0.03 8.07
N ILE A 62 7.41 1.21 7.61
CA ILE A 62 7.62 1.65 6.23
C ILE A 62 9.12 1.79 5.94
N ARG A 63 9.90 2.38 6.85
CA ARG A 63 11.34 2.46 6.71
C ARG A 63 11.97 1.07 6.56
N ARG A 64 11.58 0.10 7.40
CA ARG A 64 12.05 -1.28 7.33
C ARG A 64 11.68 -1.97 6.01
N LEU A 65 10.44 -1.78 5.53
CA LEU A 65 10.00 -2.28 4.22
C LEU A 65 10.82 -1.69 3.06
N ARG A 66 11.22 -0.44 3.15
CA ARG A 66 12.10 0.21 2.16
C ARG A 66 13.52 -0.37 2.24
N GLU A 67 14.10 -0.47 3.43
CA GLU A 67 15.44 -1.00 3.67
C GLU A 67 15.59 -2.44 3.19
N SER A 68 14.57 -3.27 3.43
CA SER A 68 14.54 -4.68 3.01
C SER A 68 14.14 -4.90 1.55
N GLY A 69 13.80 -3.83 0.81
CA GLY A 69 13.48 -3.90 -0.63
C GLY A 69 12.04 -4.29 -0.95
N PHE A 70 11.17 -4.52 0.04
CA PHE A 70 9.78 -4.92 -0.19
C PHE A 70 9.00 -3.93 -1.05
N VAL A 71 9.26 -2.63 -0.92
CA VAL A 71 8.59 -1.60 -1.74
C VAL A 71 8.82 -1.76 -3.24
N SER A 72 9.89 -2.46 -3.64
CA SER A 72 10.29 -2.68 -5.03
C SER A 72 10.19 -4.17 -5.45
N LEU A 73 9.55 -5.03 -4.64
CA LEU A 73 9.45 -6.47 -4.87
C LEU A 73 8.94 -6.81 -6.28
N LEU A 74 7.86 -6.16 -6.71
CA LEU A 74 7.18 -6.44 -7.97
C LEU A 74 7.83 -5.80 -9.19
N TYR A 75 8.80 -4.92 -9.02
CA TYR A 75 9.46 -4.32 -10.19
C TYR A 75 10.39 -5.34 -10.86
N PRO A 76 10.45 -5.34 -12.21
CA PRO A 76 11.40 -6.14 -12.96
C PRO A 76 12.86 -5.87 -12.55
N LYS A 77 13.69 -6.91 -12.54
CA LYS A 77 15.11 -6.78 -12.18
C LYS A 77 15.88 -5.81 -13.09
N ASN A 78 15.56 -5.78 -14.39
CA ASN A 78 16.16 -4.83 -15.33
C ASN A 78 15.77 -3.37 -15.11
N LEU A 79 14.74 -3.12 -14.28
CA LEU A 79 14.34 -1.79 -13.82
C LEU A 79 14.79 -1.48 -12.37
N GLY A 80 15.66 -2.30 -11.81
CA GLY A 80 16.19 -2.11 -10.46
C GLY A 80 15.36 -2.75 -9.35
N GLY A 81 14.34 -3.55 -9.68
CA GLY A 81 13.47 -4.18 -8.71
C GLY A 81 13.89 -5.56 -8.26
N GLY A 82 13.10 -6.13 -7.35
CA GLY A 82 13.29 -7.46 -6.79
C GLY A 82 12.96 -8.61 -7.76
N GLY A 83 12.08 -8.36 -8.73
CA GLY A 83 11.63 -9.38 -9.69
C GLY A 83 10.82 -10.49 -9.04
N GLY A 84 10.20 -10.23 -7.90
CA GLY A 84 9.28 -11.15 -7.25
C GLY A 84 7.96 -11.29 -8.00
N THR A 85 7.22 -12.33 -7.68
CA THR A 85 5.93 -12.64 -8.30
C THR A 85 4.77 -11.99 -7.55
N LEU A 86 3.59 -11.97 -8.17
CA LEU A 86 2.36 -11.55 -7.50
C LEU A 86 2.03 -12.44 -6.29
N HIS A 87 2.37 -13.74 -6.37
CA HIS A 87 2.25 -14.66 -5.24
C HIS A 87 3.15 -14.25 -4.07
N ASP A 88 4.42 -13.95 -4.33
CA ASP A 88 5.34 -13.48 -3.29
C ASP A 88 4.83 -12.21 -2.61
N ALA A 89 4.31 -11.27 -3.39
CA ALA A 89 3.76 -10.03 -2.88
C ALA A 89 2.50 -10.25 -2.03
N ALA A 90 1.55 -11.07 -2.50
CA ALA A 90 0.32 -11.37 -1.78
C ALA A 90 0.60 -12.15 -0.48
N GLN A 91 1.49 -13.14 -0.52
CA GLN A 91 1.90 -13.87 0.68
C GLN A 91 2.64 -12.98 1.67
N SER A 92 3.52 -12.08 1.20
CA SER A 92 4.20 -11.11 2.07
C SER A 92 3.20 -10.20 2.79
N VAL A 93 2.19 -9.71 2.08
CA VAL A 93 1.10 -8.92 2.69
C VAL A 93 0.33 -9.74 3.71
N LEU A 94 0.00 -11.00 3.40
CA LEU A 94 -0.71 -11.91 4.30
C LEU A 94 0.08 -12.16 5.59
N GLU A 95 1.38 -12.49 5.48
CA GLU A 95 2.22 -12.78 6.64
C GLU A 95 2.33 -11.55 7.58
N ILE A 96 2.55 -10.37 7.04
CA ILE A 96 2.57 -9.13 7.83
C ILE A 96 1.18 -8.85 8.44
N ALA A 97 0.09 -9.13 7.70
CA ALA A 97 -1.26 -8.88 8.17
C ALA A 97 -1.66 -9.72 9.39
N LYS A 98 -1.08 -10.90 9.58
CA LYS A 98 -1.33 -11.70 10.80
C LYS A 98 -1.12 -10.91 12.08
N VAL A 99 -0.18 -9.98 12.08
CA VAL A 99 0.23 -9.20 13.26
C VAL A 99 -0.07 -7.71 13.14
N ASP A 100 0.02 -7.13 11.93
CA ASP A 100 -0.12 -5.70 11.69
C ASP A 100 -0.89 -5.41 10.41
N GLY A 101 -2.21 -5.30 10.54
CA GLY A 101 -3.11 -5.06 9.41
C GLY A 101 -2.88 -3.70 8.73
N SER A 102 -2.52 -2.66 9.48
CA SER A 102 -2.26 -1.33 8.92
C SER A 102 -1.02 -1.32 8.04
N THR A 103 0.11 -1.86 8.52
CA THR A 103 1.34 -1.95 7.74
C THR A 103 1.17 -2.86 6.52
N ALA A 104 0.46 -3.98 6.67
CA ALA A 104 0.15 -4.88 5.55
C ALA A 104 -0.71 -4.19 4.47
N ALA A 105 -1.74 -3.46 4.88
CA ALA A 105 -2.58 -2.70 3.94
C ALA A 105 -1.77 -1.63 3.21
N LEU A 106 -0.90 -0.91 3.90
CA LEU A 106 0.01 0.06 3.30
C LEU A 106 0.95 -0.59 2.27
N LEU A 107 1.52 -1.76 2.57
CA LEU A 107 2.35 -2.50 1.62
C LEU A 107 1.53 -2.97 0.41
N GLY A 108 0.31 -3.47 0.62
CA GLY A 108 -0.60 -3.84 -0.47
C GLY A 108 -0.93 -2.66 -1.39
N PHE A 109 -1.19 -1.47 -0.82
CA PHE A 109 -1.40 -0.25 -1.60
C PHE A 109 -0.13 0.24 -2.30
N ASN A 110 1.05 0.09 -1.69
CA ASN A 110 2.31 0.32 -2.37
C ASN A 110 2.40 -0.53 -3.64
N TYR A 111 2.16 -1.84 -3.54
CA TYR A 111 2.18 -2.74 -4.70
C TYR A 111 1.14 -2.36 -5.75
N TYR A 112 -0.08 -2.09 -5.32
CA TYR A 112 -1.16 -1.66 -6.20
C TYR A 112 -0.78 -0.42 -7.03
N ASN A 113 -0.26 0.62 -6.39
CA ASN A 113 0.09 1.87 -7.06
C ASN A 113 1.39 1.76 -7.88
N SER A 114 2.36 1.03 -7.38
CA SER A 114 3.65 0.85 -8.06
C SER A 114 3.56 0.05 -9.37
N LEU A 115 2.51 -0.77 -9.53
CA LEU A 115 2.24 -1.50 -10.76
C LEU A 115 1.54 -0.65 -11.82
N VAL A 116 0.90 0.46 -11.46
CA VAL A 116 0.16 1.30 -12.43
C VAL A 116 1.01 1.69 -13.64
N PRO A 117 2.24 2.19 -13.50
CA PRO A 117 3.07 2.53 -14.66
C PRO A 117 3.34 1.35 -15.60
N LEU A 118 3.52 0.15 -15.05
CA LEU A 118 3.80 -1.06 -15.82
C LEU A 118 2.54 -1.63 -16.51
N LEU A 119 1.37 -1.41 -15.92
CA LEU A 119 0.10 -1.92 -16.43
C LEU A 119 -0.58 -0.96 -17.41
N THR A 120 -0.24 0.32 -17.38
CA THR A 120 -0.80 1.32 -18.28
C THR A 120 -0.09 1.36 -19.63
N ASP A 121 1.15 0.91 -19.70
CA ASP A 121 1.92 0.86 -20.95
C ASP A 121 2.93 -0.28 -20.96
N TYR A 122 2.89 -1.12 -22.01
CA TYR A 122 3.83 -2.22 -22.22
C TYR A 122 4.97 -1.87 -23.18
N THR A 123 5.00 -0.65 -23.72
CA THR A 123 6.06 -0.22 -24.63
C THR A 123 7.33 0.24 -23.93
N GLY A 124 7.27 0.39 -22.60
CA GLY A 124 8.37 0.91 -21.78
C GLY A 124 8.37 2.44 -21.66
N ALA A 125 7.32 3.13 -22.12
CA ALA A 125 7.25 4.59 -22.01
C ALA A 125 7.23 5.08 -20.55
N ASN A 126 6.75 4.23 -19.62
CA ASN A 126 6.71 4.53 -18.19
C ASN A 126 7.89 3.93 -17.40
N ASP A 127 8.85 3.25 -18.04
CA ASP A 127 9.97 2.58 -17.35
C ASP A 127 10.83 3.55 -16.52
N ALA A 128 10.94 4.78 -16.97
CA ALA A 128 11.74 5.79 -16.28
C ALA A 128 11.24 6.10 -14.86
N VAL A 129 9.92 6.19 -14.66
CA VAL A 129 9.34 6.42 -13.33
C VAL A 129 9.51 5.19 -12.43
N VAL A 130 9.37 3.98 -12.99
CA VAL A 130 9.60 2.72 -12.25
C VAL A 130 11.04 2.60 -11.79
N ARG A 131 12.00 2.84 -12.70
CA ARG A 131 13.44 2.84 -12.39
C ARG A 131 13.80 3.86 -11.32
N HIS A 132 13.28 5.07 -11.45
CA HIS A 132 13.51 6.12 -10.46
C HIS A 132 12.95 5.76 -9.08
N ALA A 133 11.75 5.17 -9.02
CA ALA A 133 11.15 4.69 -7.77
C ALA A 133 11.94 3.53 -7.16
N ALA A 134 12.44 2.59 -7.98
CA ALA A 134 13.25 1.47 -7.53
C ALA A 134 14.60 1.92 -6.96
N ASP A 135 15.33 2.79 -7.69
CA ASP A 135 16.65 3.31 -7.30
C ASP A 135 16.61 4.07 -5.97
N ASN A 136 15.49 4.74 -5.68
CA ASN A 136 15.29 5.52 -4.46
C ASN A 136 14.45 4.76 -3.42
N ARG A 137 13.95 3.57 -3.73
CA ARG A 137 13.05 2.77 -2.87
C ARG A 137 11.88 3.60 -2.35
N PHE A 138 11.22 4.30 -3.24
CA PHE A 138 10.08 5.11 -2.89
C PHE A 138 8.91 4.22 -2.44
N PHE A 139 8.29 4.65 -1.35
CA PHE A 139 6.98 4.16 -0.95
C PHE A 139 5.91 4.93 -1.70
N TRP A 140 4.88 4.22 -2.19
CA TRP A 140 3.79 4.79 -2.98
C TRP A 140 2.55 5.03 -2.14
N GLY A 141 2.06 6.26 -2.21
CA GLY A 141 0.74 6.62 -1.71
C GLY A 141 -0.34 6.40 -2.77
N ASN A 142 -1.60 6.43 -2.32
CA ASN A 142 -2.76 6.22 -3.16
C ASN A 142 -3.67 7.44 -3.17
N VAL A 143 -3.92 8.01 -4.36
CA VAL A 143 -4.90 9.09 -4.59
C VAL A 143 -5.78 8.74 -5.80
N THR A 144 -6.25 7.48 -5.85
CA THR A 144 -6.95 6.93 -7.02
C THR A 144 -8.45 6.69 -6.83
N GLN A 145 -9.08 7.34 -5.86
CA GLN A 145 -10.52 7.19 -5.65
C GLN A 145 -11.31 7.59 -6.91
N TYR A 146 -12.10 6.65 -7.46
CA TYR A 146 -12.87 6.84 -8.70
C TYR A 146 -14.14 7.67 -8.58
N VAL A 147 -14.75 7.68 -7.41
CA VAL A 147 -16.15 8.12 -7.25
C VAL A 147 -16.29 9.64 -7.26
N ASN A 148 -15.18 10.38 -7.25
CA ASN A 148 -15.23 11.83 -7.25
C ASN A 148 -15.31 12.40 -8.67
N LYS A 149 -16.53 12.53 -9.19
CA LYS A 149 -16.80 13.10 -10.51
C LYS A 149 -16.46 14.60 -10.64
N GLU A 150 -16.23 15.27 -9.53
CA GLU A 150 -15.88 16.69 -9.49
C GLU A 150 -14.37 16.94 -9.58
N PHE A 151 -13.56 15.87 -9.42
CA PHE A 151 -12.11 15.99 -9.45
C PHE A 151 -11.59 15.98 -10.89
N VAL A 152 -11.81 17.10 -11.60
CA VAL A 152 -11.49 17.29 -13.00
C VAL A 152 -10.19 18.08 -13.13
N ALA A 153 -9.27 17.59 -13.95
CA ALA A 153 -8.06 18.31 -14.29
C ALA A 153 -8.39 19.49 -15.23
N GLN A 154 -7.58 20.54 -15.15
CA GLN A 154 -7.66 21.69 -16.07
C GLN A 154 -6.35 21.76 -16.87
N HIS A 155 -6.44 22.12 -18.16
CA HIS A 155 -5.24 22.33 -18.96
C HIS A 155 -4.40 23.48 -18.39
N HIS A 156 -3.10 23.27 -18.31
CA HIS A 156 -2.19 24.34 -17.98
C HIS A 156 -1.57 24.96 -19.25
N PRO A 157 -1.40 26.30 -19.33
CA PRO A 157 -0.86 26.94 -20.53
C PRO A 157 0.50 26.40 -20.99
N ASP A 158 1.37 26.01 -20.04
CA ASP A 158 2.70 25.44 -20.33
C ASP A 158 2.67 23.91 -20.54
N GLY A 159 1.53 23.35 -20.88
CA GLY A 159 1.31 21.91 -21.03
C GLY A 159 1.01 21.19 -19.71
N GLY A 160 0.55 19.93 -19.76
CA GLY A 160 0.08 19.18 -18.59
C GLY A 160 -1.17 19.78 -17.97
N TYR A 161 -1.31 19.66 -16.63
CA TYR A 161 -2.58 19.98 -15.97
C TYR A 161 -2.37 20.73 -14.65
N THR A 162 -3.46 21.34 -14.19
CA THR A 162 -3.63 21.88 -12.83
C THR A 162 -4.85 21.20 -12.21
N ILE A 163 -4.77 20.87 -10.93
CA ILE A 163 -5.86 20.23 -10.21
C ILE A 163 -6.19 21.03 -8.95
N THR A 164 -7.48 21.27 -8.76
CA THR A 164 -8.06 21.84 -7.55
C THR A 164 -9.24 20.99 -7.11
N GLY A 165 -9.37 20.75 -5.81
CA GLY A 165 -10.46 19.95 -5.24
C GLY A 165 -10.00 19.10 -4.07
N THR A 166 -10.87 18.23 -3.59
CA THR A 166 -10.62 17.42 -2.40
C THR A 166 -10.88 15.96 -2.70
N LYS A 167 -9.99 15.10 -2.21
CA LYS A 167 -10.15 13.63 -2.23
C LYS A 167 -10.09 13.05 -0.83
N LYS A 168 -10.84 11.96 -0.63
CA LYS A 168 -10.83 11.13 0.58
C LYS A 168 -10.22 9.76 0.29
N TRP A 169 -9.93 9.00 1.32
CA TRP A 169 -9.40 7.63 1.22
C TRP A 169 -8.03 7.57 0.52
N ASN A 170 -7.14 8.49 0.91
CA ASN A 170 -5.81 8.63 0.29
C ASN A 170 -4.77 7.80 1.05
N THR A 171 -4.94 6.49 1.03
CA THR A 171 -4.16 5.52 1.82
C THR A 171 -2.66 5.70 1.65
N GLY A 172 -1.98 5.94 2.77
CA GLY A 172 -0.53 6.05 2.84
C GLY A 172 0.08 7.27 2.14
N ALA A 173 -0.72 8.15 1.54
CA ALA A 173 -0.18 9.30 0.83
C ALA A 173 0.64 10.25 1.72
N PRO A 174 0.25 10.54 2.98
CA PRO A 174 1.08 11.34 3.88
C PRO A 174 2.41 10.70 4.27
N LEU A 175 2.54 9.37 4.11
CA LEU A 175 3.72 8.58 4.46
C LEU A 175 4.63 8.28 3.27
N ALA A 176 4.20 8.63 2.06
CA ALA A 176 4.85 8.27 0.81
C ALA A 176 5.72 9.40 0.25
N GLU A 177 6.71 9.05 -0.54
CA GLU A 177 7.50 10.01 -1.31
C GLU A 177 6.80 10.43 -2.61
N ILE A 178 6.10 9.48 -3.22
CA ILE A 178 5.34 9.70 -4.46
C ILE A 178 3.95 9.09 -4.33
N THR A 179 3.02 9.59 -5.11
CA THR A 179 1.65 9.06 -5.14
C THR A 179 1.14 8.94 -6.56
N THR A 180 0.36 7.88 -6.79
CA THR A 180 -0.46 7.78 -7.99
C THR A 180 -1.70 8.62 -7.81
N LEU A 181 -1.93 9.52 -8.74
CA LEU A 181 -3.09 10.43 -8.77
C LEU A 181 -4.00 10.06 -9.93
N LEU A 182 -5.30 9.98 -9.64
CA LEU A 182 -6.34 9.81 -10.63
C LEU A 182 -7.22 11.06 -10.70
N ALA A 183 -7.37 11.63 -11.90
CA ALA A 183 -8.27 12.74 -12.16
C ALA A 183 -9.06 12.51 -13.45
N ILE A 184 -10.17 13.22 -13.64
CA ILE A 184 -10.95 13.19 -14.88
C ILE A 184 -10.28 14.11 -15.90
N HIS A 185 -10.15 13.63 -17.14
CA HIS A 185 -9.68 14.45 -18.25
C HIS A 185 -10.68 15.57 -18.56
N PRO A 186 -10.23 16.82 -18.82
CA PRO A 186 -11.15 17.95 -19.01
C PRO A 186 -12.04 17.84 -20.25
N ASP A 187 -11.55 17.21 -21.33
CA ASP A 187 -12.22 17.21 -22.64
C ASP A 187 -12.65 15.82 -23.13
N GLN A 188 -12.28 14.77 -22.41
CA GLN A 188 -12.49 13.38 -22.85
C GLN A 188 -13.11 12.56 -21.73
N ASP A 189 -13.98 11.62 -22.07
CA ASP A 189 -14.57 10.67 -21.12
C ASP A 189 -13.54 9.59 -20.73
N ARG A 190 -12.47 10.00 -20.06
CA ARG A 190 -11.41 9.13 -19.56
C ARG A 190 -10.73 9.72 -18.34
N TYR A 191 -9.95 8.91 -17.66
CA TYR A 191 -9.11 9.34 -16.55
C TYR A 191 -7.70 9.74 -17.02
N ILE A 192 -7.10 10.64 -16.27
CA ILE A 192 -5.68 10.94 -16.28
C ILE A 192 -5.06 10.21 -15.08
N TYR A 193 -4.01 9.45 -15.33
CA TYR A 193 -3.14 8.95 -14.28
C TYR A 193 -1.84 9.74 -14.29
N ALA A 194 -1.44 10.19 -13.11
CA ALA A 194 -0.16 10.87 -12.94
C ALA A 194 0.56 10.32 -11.71
N VAL A 195 1.88 10.42 -11.72
CA VAL A 195 2.72 10.13 -10.56
C VAL A 195 3.37 11.44 -10.13
N ILE A 196 3.05 11.87 -8.91
CA ILE A 196 3.53 13.15 -8.38
C ILE A 196 4.22 12.95 -7.02
N PRO A 197 5.20 13.81 -6.68
CA PRO A 197 5.75 13.86 -5.33
C PRO A 197 4.69 14.26 -4.30
N THR A 198 4.65 13.61 -3.17
CA THR A 198 3.73 13.99 -2.06
C THR A 198 4.11 15.30 -1.38
N ALA A 199 5.34 15.76 -1.60
CA ALA A 199 5.82 17.08 -1.17
C ALA A 199 5.44 18.22 -2.15
N ARG A 200 4.62 17.94 -3.19
CA ARG A 200 4.18 18.92 -4.17
C ARG A 200 3.49 20.10 -3.49
N GLU A 201 3.84 21.32 -3.90
CA GLU A 201 3.17 22.54 -3.44
C GLU A 201 1.68 22.50 -3.78
N GLY A 202 0.85 22.95 -2.85
CA GLY A 202 -0.60 22.95 -2.98
C GLY A 202 -1.30 21.69 -2.46
N LEU A 203 -0.56 20.68 -1.99
CA LEU A 203 -1.16 19.52 -1.30
C LEU A 203 -1.32 19.83 0.19
N GLU A 204 -2.55 19.75 0.69
CA GLU A 204 -2.90 19.90 2.10
C GLU A 204 -3.45 18.59 2.64
N PHE A 205 -2.76 18.00 3.63
CA PHE A 205 -3.14 16.77 4.32
C PHE A 205 -3.89 17.12 5.61
N HIS A 206 -5.14 16.65 5.76
CA HIS A 206 -6.01 17.06 6.87
C HIS A 206 -5.79 16.31 8.18
N ASN A 207 -5.11 15.15 8.16
CA ASN A 207 -4.90 14.30 9.34
C ASN A 207 -6.21 13.90 10.04
N ASP A 208 -7.26 13.66 9.27
CA ASP A 208 -8.63 13.38 9.72
C ASP A 208 -8.99 11.89 9.66
N TRP A 209 -7.99 11.00 9.62
CA TRP A 209 -8.20 9.56 9.60
C TRP A 209 -8.38 9.00 11.01
N ASP A 210 -9.61 8.69 11.40
CA ASP A 210 -9.96 8.10 12.69
C ASP A 210 -11.00 6.97 12.55
N PRO A 211 -10.62 5.83 11.95
CA PRO A 211 -11.50 4.67 11.78
C PRO A 211 -11.45 3.74 12.99
N ILE A 212 -12.40 2.78 13.03
CA ILE A 212 -12.43 1.72 14.04
C ILE A 212 -11.30 0.68 13.86
N GLY A 213 -10.81 0.49 12.63
CA GLY A 213 -9.72 -0.44 12.29
C GLY A 213 -8.84 0.09 11.17
N LEU A 214 -7.66 -0.49 10.98
CA LEU A 214 -6.65 0.00 10.04
C LEU A 214 -6.25 1.46 10.35
N ARG A 215 -6.14 1.80 11.62
CA ARG A 215 -5.92 3.16 12.11
C ARG A 215 -4.61 3.77 11.61
N GLY A 216 -3.57 2.95 11.46
CA GLY A 216 -2.26 3.37 10.97
C GLY A 216 -2.14 3.56 9.45
N THR A 217 -3.21 3.35 8.65
CA THR A 217 -3.12 3.52 7.18
C THR A 217 -3.12 4.96 6.71
N ASP A 218 -3.48 5.90 7.58
CA ASP A 218 -3.51 7.34 7.29
C ASP A 218 -4.22 7.65 5.96
N SER A 219 -5.44 7.13 5.84
CA SER A 219 -6.24 7.22 4.60
C SER A 219 -7.13 8.47 4.57
N GLY A 220 -6.66 9.57 5.13
CA GLY A 220 -7.39 10.81 5.33
C GLY A 220 -7.68 11.60 4.06
N THR A 221 -8.14 12.81 4.28
CA THR A 221 -8.50 13.78 3.23
C THR A 221 -7.27 14.56 2.76
N ILE A 222 -7.20 14.79 1.45
CA ILE A 222 -6.23 15.70 0.82
C ILE A 222 -6.98 16.75 0.03
N THR A 223 -6.68 18.03 0.25
CA THR A 223 -7.12 19.14 -0.59
C THR A 223 -5.99 19.57 -1.52
N PHE A 224 -6.35 19.79 -2.76
CA PHE A 224 -5.48 20.21 -3.85
C PHE A 224 -5.76 21.69 -4.14
N HIS A 225 -4.77 22.54 -3.95
CA HIS A 225 -4.83 23.99 -4.21
C HIS A 225 -4.00 24.32 -5.45
N ASN A 226 -4.62 24.27 -6.61
CA ASN A 226 -3.95 24.54 -7.90
C ASN A 226 -2.68 23.68 -8.10
N VAL A 227 -2.73 22.41 -7.74
CA VAL A 227 -1.59 21.50 -7.82
C VAL A 227 -1.19 21.28 -9.27
N ARG A 228 0.05 21.61 -9.58
CA ARG A 228 0.64 21.46 -10.92
C ARG A 228 0.97 20.00 -11.20
N ILE A 229 0.56 19.51 -12.36
CA ILE A 229 0.98 18.22 -12.93
C ILE A 229 1.70 18.50 -14.24
N PHE A 230 2.96 18.13 -14.30
CA PHE A 230 3.77 18.33 -15.50
C PHE A 230 3.46 17.26 -16.55
N PRO A 231 3.67 17.55 -17.88
CA PRO A 231 3.41 16.58 -18.93
C PRO A 231 4.12 15.24 -18.71
N GLU A 232 5.35 15.28 -18.22
CA GLU A 232 6.17 14.10 -17.94
C GLU A 232 5.72 13.25 -16.74
N GLU A 233 4.87 13.79 -15.89
CA GLU A 233 4.28 13.09 -14.73
C GLU A 233 3.01 12.34 -15.09
N VAL A 234 2.42 12.67 -16.22
CA VAL A 234 1.25 11.98 -16.76
C VAL A 234 1.70 10.65 -17.33
N LEU A 235 1.16 9.56 -16.80
CA LEU A 235 1.49 8.23 -17.30
C LEU A 235 0.95 8.05 -18.72
N ASN A 236 1.78 7.44 -19.56
CA ASN A 236 1.34 7.03 -20.88
C ASN A 236 0.32 5.89 -20.75
N TRP A 237 -0.86 6.10 -21.34
CA TRP A 237 -1.86 5.07 -21.54
C TRP A 237 -1.73 4.52 -22.95
N GLY A 238 -0.62 3.87 -23.24
CA GLY A 238 -0.39 3.24 -24.53
C GLY A 238 -1.46 2.20 -24.89
N HIS A 239 -1.10 1.12 -25.44
CA HIS A 239 -2.04 0.08 -25.87
C HIS A 239 -2.21 -1.01 -24.82
N SER A 240 -2.56 -0.64 -23.57
CA SER A 240 -2.80 -1.63 -22.51
C SER A 240 -4.14 -2.33 -22.70
N PRO A 241 -4.18 -3.67 -22.73
CA PRO A 241 -5.43 -4.44 -22.66
C PRO A 241 -6.27 -4.14 -21.42
N ALA A 242 -5.65 -3.55 -20.37
CA ALA A 242 -6.34 -3.15 -19.14
C ALA A 242 -7.44 -2.11 -19.38
N GLN A 243 -7.46 -1.43 -20.52
CA GLN A 243 -8.47 -0.43 -20.86
C GLN A 243 -9.74 -1.01 -21.51
N THR A 244 -9.71 -2.23 -21.99
CA THR A 244 -10.80 -2.81 -22.81
C THR A 244 -11.73 -3.74 -22.04
N GLY A 245 -11.45 -4.00 -20.75
CA GLY A 245 -12.28 -4.87 -19.91
C GLY A 245 -13.32 -4.11 -19.07
N PRO A 246 -14.32 -4.81 -18.53
CA PRO A 246 -15.35 -4.20 -17.67
C PRO A 246 -14.79 -3.68 -16.34
N LEU A 247 -13.63 -4.17 -15.92
CA LEU A 247 -12.84 -3.64 -14.80
C LEU A 247 -11.37 -3.56 -15.27
N PRO A 248 -10.69 -2.43 -15.05
CA PRO A 248 -9.27 -2.35 -15.33
C PRO A 248 -8.51 -3.47 -14.61
N LEU A 249 -7.58 -4.13 -15.30
CA LEU A 249 -6.81 -5.25 -14.73
C LEU A 249 -6.18 -4.90 -13.37
N TRP A 250 -5.68 -3.68 -13.23
CA TRP A 250 -5.08 -3.21 -11.98
C TRP A 250 -6.06 -3.18 -10.79
N ALA A 251 -7.38 -2.99 -11.00
CA ALA A 251 -8.36 -3.08 -9.92
C ALA A 251 -8.40 -4.49 -9.31
N SER A 252 -8.15 -5.52 -10.12
CA SER A 252 -8.05 -6.91 -9.67
C SER A 252 -6.84 -7.13 -8.74
N PHE A 253 -5.73 -6.44 -8.99
CA PHE A 253 -4.58 -6.50 -8.09
C PHE A 253 -4.89 -5.87 -6.72
N GLY A 254 -5.64 -4.77 -6.70
CA GLY A 254 -6.13 -4.19 -5.46
C GLY A 254 -6.96 -5.19 -4.64
N ALA A 255 -7.87 -5.91 -5.30
CA ALA A 255 -8.68 -6.95 -4.66
C ALA A 255 -7.82 -8.07 -4.05
N ILE A 256 -6.77 -8.54 -4.76
CA ILE A 256 -5.85 -9.57 -4.28
C ILE A 256 -5.17 -9.11 -2.98
N PHE A 257 -4.62 -7.90 -2.94
CA PHE A 257 -3.93 -7.41 -1.76
C PHE A 257 -4.89 -7.15 -0.58
N TYR A 258 -6.09 -6.62 -0.84
CA TYR A 258 -7.11 -6.51 0.20
C TYR A 258 -7.51 -7.86 0.78
N THR A 259 -7.72 -8.86 -0.08
CA THR A 259 -8.02 -10.23 0.34
C THR A 259 -6.90 -10.79 1.21
N ALA A 260 -5.64 -10.59 0.82
CA ALA A 260 -4.50 -11.02 1.61
C ALA A 260 -4.47 -10.36 3.00
N VAL A 261 -4.81 -9.07 3.10
CA VAL A 261 -4.91 -8.37 4.39
C VAL A 261 -6.01 -8.99 5.27
N PHE A 262 -7.21 -9.21 4.73
CA PHE A 262 -8.32 -9.75 5.52
C PHE A 262 -8.07 -11.20 5.95
N ILE A 263 -7.60 -12.06 5.05
CA ILE A 263 -7.25 -13.44 5.39
C ILE A 263 -6.13 -13.46 6.44
N GLY A 264 -5.07 -12.69 6.25
CA GLY A 264 -3.97 -12.61 7.20
C GLY A 264 -4.44 -12.15 8.59
N ARG A 265 -5.29 -11.12 8.66
CA ARG A 265 -5.87 -10.67 9.94
C ARG A 265 -6.74 -11.75 10.60
N THR A 266 -7.53 -12.47 9.83
CA THR A 266 -8.36 -13.57 10.36
C THR A 266 -7.48 -14.69 10.89
N LEU A 267 -6.45 -15.11 10.15
CA LEU A 267 -5.49 -16.12 10.61
C LEU A 267 -4.78 -15.67 11.89
N GLY A 268 -4.28 -14.44 11.94
CA GLY A 268 -3.64 -13.90 13.15
C GLY A 268 -4.58 -13.85 14.36
N ALA A 269 -5.86 -13.51 14.16
CA ALA A 269 -6.86 -13.55 15.22
C ALA A 269 -7.12 -14.97 15.71
N LEU A 270 -7.23 -15.96 14.81
CA LEU A 270 -7.40 -17.38 15.17
C LEU A 270 -6.19 -17.91 15.96
N GLU A 271 -4.97 -17.55 15.58
CA GLU A 271 -3.77 -17.91 16.31
C GLU A 271 -3.80 -17.34 17.73
N GLN A 272 -4.18 -16.08 17.92
CA GLN A 272 -4.32 -15.45 19.23
C GLN A 272 -5.41 -16.12 20.08
N VAL A 273 -6.56 -16.42 19.48
CA VAL A 273 -7.64 -17.16 20.17
C VAL A 273 -7.17 -18.55 20.58
N ARG A 274 -6.47 -19.26 19.68
CA ARG A 274 -5.88 -20.58 19.98
C ARG A 274 -4.95 -20.51 21.19
N GLU A 275 -4.02 -19.55 21.21
CA GLU A 275 -3.11 -19.37 22.34
C GLU A 275 -3.85 -19.05 23.63
N TRP A 276 -4.88 -18.20 23.56
CA TRP A 276 -5.69 -17.86 24.72
C TRP A 276 -6.45 -19.07 25.25
N VAL A 277 -7.06 -19.86 24.38
CA VAL A 277 -7.78 -21.11 24.73
C VAL A 277 -6.82 -22.12 25.40
N LEU A 278 -5.61 -22.30 24.84
CA LEU A 278 -4.62 -23.23 25.39
C LEU A 278 -4.09 -22.81 26.77
N ARG A 279 -4.05 -21.52 27.08
CA ARG A 279 -3.59 -20.97 28.35
C ARG A 279 -4.73 -20.80 29.35
N GLY A 280 -5.98 -20.77 28.88
CA GLY A 280 -7.14 -20.42 29.68
C GLY A 280 -7.60 -21.56 30.58
N ARG A 281 -7.85 -21.25 31.88
CA ARG A 281 -8.61 -22.08 32.76
C ARG A 281 -10.04 -21.57 32.84
N ARG A 282 -11.01 -22.43 32.52
CA ARG A 282 -12.41 -22.08 32.63
C ARG A 282 -12.85 -22.13 34.08
N GLN A 283 -13.23 -20.99 34.68
CA GLN A 283 -13.91 -20.99 35.98
C GLN A 283 -15.40 -21.22 35.74
N GLY A 284 -15.97 -22.30 36.36
CA GLY A 284 -17.39 -22.52 36.38
C GLY A 284 -17.98 -23.22 35.14
N SER A 285 -17.29 -24.21 34.59
CA SER A 285 -17.80 -24.98 33.43
C SER A 285 -18.95 -25.92 33.82
N PHE A 286 -20.06 -25.83 33.09
CA PHE A 286 -21.04 -26.91 33.01
C PHE A 286 -20.36 -28.11 32.31
N GLY A 287 -20.08 -29.19 33.02
CA GLY A 287 -19.50 -30.38 32.39
C GLY A 287 -18.20 -30.91 32.95
N GLY A 288 -17.61 -30.27 34.00
CA GLY A 288 -16.44 -30.80 34.67
C GLY A 288 -15.09 -30.58 33.94
N VAL A 289 -15.07 -29.77 32.89
CA VAL A 289 -13.86 -29.44 32.11
C VAL A 289 -13.16 -28.26 32.76
N SER A 290 -11.92 -28.43 33.17
CA SER A 290 -11.12 -27.40 33.88
C SER A 290 -10.26 -26.56 32.94
N VAL A 291 -10.06 -27.01 31.70
CA VAL A 291 -9.23 -26.34 30.67
C VAL A 291 -10.08 -26.03 29.45
N SER A 292 -10.03 -24.81 28.95
CA SER A 292 -10.84 -24.37 27.81
C SER A 292 -10.56 -25.20 26.54
N ALA A 293 -9.35 -25.67 26.37
CA ALA A 293 -8.96 -26.49 25.21
C ALA A 293 -9.64 -27.88 25.17
N ASP A 294 -10.12 -28.39 26.31
CA ASP A 294 -10.77 -29.69 26.42
C ASP A 294 -12.30 -29.57 26.27
N ASP A 295 -12.83 -28.37 26.12
CA ASP A 295 -14.26 -28.12 25.92
C ASP A 295 -14.68 -28.46 24.48
N PRO A 296 -15.57 -29.45 24.27
CA PRO A 296 -15.94 -29.87 22.93
C PRO A 296 -16.69 -28.80 22.13
N PHE A 297 -17.36 -27.85 22.76
CA PHE A 297 -17.99 -26.72 22.07
C PHE A 297 -16.95 -25.74 21.53
N ILE A 298 -15.93 -25.42 22.34
CA ILE A 298 -14.81 -24.57 21.89
C ILE A 298 -14.05 -25.23 20.76
N GLN A 299 -13.79 -26.54 20.86
CA GLN A 299 -13.10 -27.29 19.79
C GLN A 299 -13.92 -27.30 18.50
N ALA A 300 -15.24 -27.49 18.58
CA ALA A 300 -16.13 -27.49 17.40
C ALA A 300 -16.18 -26.10 16.73
N GLU A 301 -16.37 -25.02 17.49
CA GLU A 301 -16.38 -23.66 16.97
C GLU A 301 -15.01 -23.28 16.35
N PHE A 302 -13.92 -23.62 17.04
CA PHE A 302 -12.59 -23.33 16.49
C PHE A 302 -12.34 -24.08 15.18
N ALA A 303 -12.74 -25.35 15.08
CA ALA A 303 -12.59 -26.15 13.88
C ALA A 303 -13.44 -25.59 12.72
N GLU A 304 -14.65 -25.10 13.00
CA GLU A 304 -15.50 -24.47 12.00
C GLU A 304 -14.83 -23.20 11.42
N TYR A 305 -14.38 -22.28 12.28
CA TYR A 305 -13.67 -21.07 11.82
C TYR A 305 -12.37 -21.39 11.07
N TRP A 306 -11.62 -22.40 11.55
CA TRP A 306 -10.40 -22.82 10.89
C TRP A 306 -10.64 -23.30 9.45
N VAL A 307 -11.68 -24.13 9.25
CA VAL A 307 -12.03 -24.65 7.93
C VAL A 307 -12.52 -23.54 6.99
N GLN A 308 -13.22 -22.52 7.51
CA GLN A 308 -13.73 -21.41 6.70
C GLN A 308 -12.63 -20.50 6.17
N VAL A 309 -11.44 -20.51 6.78
CA VAL A 309 -10.33 -19.61 6.42
C VAL A 309 -9.31 -20.31 5.51
N GLN A 310 -9.32 -21.65 5.43
CA GLN A 310 -8.47 -22.43 4.51
C GLN A 310 -9.03 -22.40 3.08
#